data_d2c00d99f3c25ac01d7c7693000ce49f
#
_entry.id   d2c00d99f3c25ac01d7c7693000ce49f
#
_cell.length_a   1.000
_cell.length_b   1.000
_cell.length_c   1.000
_cell.angle_alpha   90.00
_cell.angle_beta   90.00
_cell.angle_gamma   90.00
#
_symmetry.space_group_name_H-M   'P 1'
#
loop_
_entity.id
_entity.type
_entity.pdbx_description
1 polymer ?
#
loop_
_entity_poly.entity_id
_entity_poly.type
_entity_poly.pdbx_seq_one_letter_code
_entity_poly.pdbx_strand_id
1 'polypeptide(L)'
;RFEVVTGVQTCALPIYYYCLGGQPVERATRYSKKREAILTAIRSSDAHPSAEWIYHTLKSTHPDLSLGTVYRNLLFFQQNGTIQSVGVVNGQERFDAVTAPHSHFVCTSCGAVIDLHRIPMDPALTAAVREQYGFEVQRHELTFYGRCQKCMQKRIHEEDLLA
;
A
#
# COMPACT_ATOMS: atom_id res chain seq x y z
N ARG A 1 20.51 -35.94 37.99
CA ARG A 1 19.57 -34.80 38.11
C ARG A 1 20.26 -33.57 37.49
N PHE A 2 19.87 -33.24 36.27
CA PHE A 2 20.26 -31.97 35.66
C PHE A 2 19.01 -31.14 35.57
N GLU A 3 19.00 -29.97 36.24
CA GLU A 3 17.96 -28.96 36.11
C GLU A 3 18.20 -28.19 34.81
N VAL A 4 17.18 -28.19 33.95
CA VAL A 4 17.15 -27.43 32.72
C VAL A 4 16.71 -26.00 33.11
N VAL A 5 17.58 -25.04 32.93
CA VAL A 5 17.25 -23.62 33.06
C VAL A 5 16.56 -23.18 31.77
N THR A 6 15.27 -22.96 31.87
CA THR A 6 14.40 -22.55 30.80
C THR A 6 14.61 -21.07 30.42
N GLY A 7 14.88 -20.82 29.18
CA GLY A 7 14.30 -19.92 28.24
C GLY A 7 14.08 -18.45 28.64
N VAL A 8 14.93 -17.58 28.11
CA VAL A 8 14.61 -16.16 27.96
C VAL A 8 13.62 -16.04 26.78
N GLN A 9 12.35 -15.93 27.06
CA GLN A 9 11.35 -15.48 26.10
C GLN A 9 11.48 -13.97 25.96
N THR A 10 12.04 -13.51 24.84
CA THR A 10 11.93 -12.13 24.39
C THR A 10 10.52 -11.91 23.86
N CYS A 11 9.62 -11.51 24.74
CA CYS A 11 8.27 -11.10 24.39
C CYS A 11 8.33 -9.70 23.78
N ALA A 12 8.39 -9.61 22.44
CA ALA A 12 8.10 -8.38 21.72
C ALA A 12 6.57 -8.21 21.64
N LEU A 13 5.95 -7.90 22.77
CA LEU A 13 4.57 -7.48 22.81
C LEU A 13 4.49 -5.96 22.65
N PRO A 14 3.56 -5.43 21.85
CA PRO A 14 3.27 -4.00 21.84
C PRO A 14 2.86 -3.61 23.26
N ILE A 15 3.38 -2.49 23.73
CA ILE A 15 3.15 -1.97 25.09
C ILE A 15 1.65 -1.62 25.23
N TYR A 16 0.86 -2.59 25.68
CA TYR A 16 -0.46 -2.34 26.22
C TYR A 16 -0.30 -2.00 27.71
N TYR A 17 -0.43 -0.74 28.04
CA TYR A 17 -0.62 -0.35 29.43
C TYR A 17 -2.00 -0.85 29.91
N TYR A 18 -2.00 -1.94 30.65
CA TYR A 18 -3.15 -2.34 31.46
C TYR A 18 -3.20 -1.48 32.71
N CYS A 19 -4.01 -0.43 32.71
CA CYS A 19 -4.48 0.18 33.95
C CYS A 19 -5.74 -0.59 34.39
N LEU A 20 -5.71 -1.07 35.62
CA LEU A 20 -6.80 -1.77 36.30
C LEU A 20 -8.10 -0.94 36.22
N GLY A 21 -9.15 -1.46 35.61
CA GLY A 21 -10.52 -0.98 35.70
C GLY A 21 -10.99 0.05 34.69
N GLY A 22 -10.21 0.42 33.68
CA GLY A 22 -10.63 1.33 32.61
C GLY A 22 -11.02 0.57 31.34
N GLN A 23 -12.19 0.87 30.78
CA GLN A 23 -12.52 0.51 29.40
C GLN A 23 -11.43 1.06 28.47
N PRO A 24 -11.10 0.38 27.34
CA PRO A 24 -10.18 0.93 26.36
C PRO A 24 -10.74 2.27 25.88
N VAL A 25 -10.08 3.35 26.29
CA VAL A 25 -10.37 4.68 25.77
C VAL A 25 -9.87 4.65 24.33
N GLU A 26 -10.78 4.44 23.40
CA GLU A 26 -10.54 4.75 21.99
C GLU A 26 -10.08 6.21 21.95
N ARG A 27 -8.77 6.43 21.85
CA ARG A 27 -8.24 7.78 21.61
C ARG A 27 -8.83 8.23 20.29
N ALA A 28 -9.89 9.02 20.36
CA ALA A 28 -10.41 9.74 19.23
C ALA A 28 -9.22 10.44 18.56
N THR A 29 -8.81 9.94 17.39
CA THR A 29 -7.63 10.46 16.69
C THR A 29 -7.94 11.91 16.37
N ARG A 30 -7.25 12.83 17.07
CA ARG A 30 -7.45 14.26 16.90
C ARG A 30 -7.47 14.59 15.40
N TYR A 31 -8.57 15.18 14.93
CA TYR A 31 -8.71 15.67 13.58
C TYR A 31 -7.46 16.49 13.17
N SER A 32 -6.86 16.14 12.06
CA SER A 32 -5.68 16.82 11.55
C SER A 32 -5.92 17.22 10.10
N LYS A 33 -5.94 18.51 9.81
CA LYS A 33 -6.05 19.05 8.44
C LYS A 33 -5.02 18.45 7.49
N LYS A 34 -3.80 18.20 7.99
CA LYS A 34 -2.74 17.54 7.20
C LYS A 34 -3.09 16.10 6.86
N ARG A 35 -3.66 15.36 7.82
CA ARG A 35 -4.08 13.97 7.61
C ARG A 35 -5.16 13.88 6.54
N GLU A 36 -6.15 14.74 6.62
CA GLU A 36 -7.24 14.81 5.65
C GLU A 36 -6.72 15.19 4.25
N ALA A 37 -5.86 16.22 4.16
CA ALA A 37 -5.25 16.62 2.91
C ALA A 37 -4.45 15.49 2.24
N ILE A 38 -3.66 14.72 3.02
CA ILE A 38 -2.91 13.57 2.53
C ILE A 38 -3.87 12.50 2.00
N LEU A 39 -4.92 12.15 2.75
CA LEU A 39 -5.89 11.14 2.32
C LEU A 39 -6.65 11.59 1.07
N THR A 40 -7.02 12.87 0.99
CA THR A 40 -7.67 13.45 -0.19
C THR A 40 -6.75 13.38 -1.40
N ALA A 41 -5.45 13.69 -1.25
CA ALA A 41 -4.49 13.61 -2.34
C ALA A 41 -4.34 12.17 -2.88
N ILE A 42 -4.40 11.16 -2.01
CA ILE A 42 -4.36 9.76 -2.44
C ILE A 42 -5.65 9.40 -3.20
N ARG A 43 -6.81 9.75 -2.65
CA ARG A 43 -8.13 9.43 -3.24
C ARG A 43 -8.41 10.12 -4.57
N SER A 44 -7.82 11.30 -4.78
CA SER A 44 -7.98 12.06 -6.03
C SER A 44 -7.00 11.67 -7.12
N SER A 45 -6.12 10.71 -6.87
CA SER A 45 -5.07 10.30 -7.81
C SER A 45 -5.34 8.89 -8.34
N ASP A 46 -5.56 8.77 -9.64
CA ASP A 46 -5.65 7.48 -10.34
C ASP A 46 -4.26 6.86 -10.61
N ALA A 47 -3.18 7.52 -10.17
CA ALA A 47 -1.80 7.13 -10.50
C ALA A 47 -1.08 6.41 -9.36
N HIS A 48 -1.77 6.03 -8.28
CA HIS A 48 -1.20 5.40 -7.09
C HIS A 48 0.03 6.18 -6.58
N PRO A 49 -0.18 7.30 -5.87
CA PRO A 49 0.87 8.25 -5.56
C PRO A 49 1.90 7.66 -4.59
N SER A 50 3.16 8.12 -4.69
CA SER A 50 4.18 7.88 -3.68
C SER A 50 4.13 8.93 -2.57
N ALA A 51 4.85 8.69 -1.47
CA ALA A 51 4.98 9.66 -0.38
C ALA A 51 5.57 10.99 -0.86
N GLU A 52 6.57 10.93 -1.73
CA GLU A 52 7.23 12.09 -2.32
C GLU A 52 6.26 12.89 -3.21
N TRP A 53 5.48 12.20 -4.04
CA TRP A 53 4.48 12.85 -4.88
C TRP A 53 3.44 13.59 -4.02
N ILE A 54 2.92 12.95 -2.98
CA ILE A 54 1.96 13.56 -2.05
C ILE A 54 2.58 14.78 -1.37
N TYR A 55 3.83 14.66 -0.90
CA TYR A 55 4.55 15.76 -0.26
C TYR A 55 4.68 16.96 -1.21
N HIS A 56 5.16 16.74 -2.43
CA HIS A 56 5.35 17.82 -3.42
C HIS A 56 4.02 18.45 -3.83
N THR A 57 2.98 17.65 -4.03
CA THR A 57 1.64 18.13 -4.39
C THR A 57 1.04 19.03 -3.30
N LEU A 58 1.22 18.66 -2.03
CA LEU A 58 0.62 19.40 -0.92
C LEU A 58 1.50 20.53 -0.38
N LYS A 59 2.77 20.62 -0.77
CA LYS A 59 3.73 21.58 -0.18
C LYS A 59 3.34 23.04 -0.40
N SER A 60 2.72 23.38 -1.52
CA SER A 60 2.26 24.75 -1.82
C SER A 60 1.12 25.21 -0.92
N THR A 61 0.19 24.31 -0.60
CA THR A 61 -0.99 24.59 0.23
C THR A 61 -0.75 24.31 1.73
N HIS A 62 0.24 23.50 2.05
CA HIS A 62 0.64 23.13 3.40
C HIS A 62 2.15 23.34 3.61
N PRO A 63 2.63 24.58 3.72
CA PRO A 63 4.06 24.88 3.78
C PRO A 63 4.78 24.22 4.97
N ASP A 64 4.05 23.97 6.05
CA ASP A 64 4.54 23.32 7.28
C ASP A 64 4.45 21.78 7.23
N LEU A 65 4.06 21.20 6.08
CA LEU A 65 4.07 19.75 5.87
C LEU A 65 5.52 19.29 5.68
N SER A 66 5.91 18.24 6.37
CA SER A 66 7.19 17.54 6.15
C SER A 66 6.96 16.15 5.54
N LEU A 67 7.93 15.64 4.80
CA LEU A 67 7.89 14.29 4.23
C LEU A 67 7.72 13.23 5.33
N GLY A 68 8.39 13.39 6.48
CA GLY A 68 8.20 12.50 7.63
C GLY A 68 6.77 12.52 8.21
N THR A 69 6.05 13.66 8.06
CA THR A 69 4.62 13.71 8.42
C THR A 69 3.78 12.93 7.43
N VAL A 70 4.11 12.97 6.13
CA VAL A 70 3.43 12.17 5.10
C VAL A 70 3.59 10.69 5.42
N TYR A 71 4.83 10.19 5.59
CA TYR A 71 5.09 8.79 5.92
C TYR A 71 4.37 8.30 7.17
N ARG A 72 4.36 9.09 8.26
CA ARG A 72 3.62 8.71 9.48
C ARG A 72 2.12 8.58 9.25
N ASN A 73 1.54 9.42 8.40
CA ASN A 73 0.12 9.32 8.08
C ASN A 73 -0.19 8.17 7.11
N LEU A 74 0.69 7.89 6.16
CA LEU A 74 0.57 6.72 5.28
C LEU A 74 0.57 5.42 6.10
N LEU A 75 1.55 5.28 7.00
CA LEU A 75 1.61 4.13 7.91
C LEU A 75 0.32 4.00 8.76
N PHE A 76 -0.17 5.11 9.29
CA PHE A 76 -1.43 5.14 10.04
C PHE A 76 -2.61 4.68 9.19
N PHE A 77 -2.72 5.13 7.93
CA PHE A 77 -3.80 4.74 7.02
C PHE A 77 -3.71 3.27 6.62
N GLN A 78 -2.50 2.73 6.39
CA GLN A 78 -2.30 1.30 6.11
C GLN A 78 -2.70 0.45 7.31
N GLN A 79 -2.29 0.81 8.53
CA GLN A 79 -2.63 0.07 9.75
C GLN A 79 -4.14 0.03 10.02
N ASN A 80 -4.87 1.07 9.63
CA ASN A 80 -6.33 1.13 9.77
C ASN A 80 -7.09 0.62 8.53
N GLY A 81 -6.41 0.08 7.53
CA GLY A 81 -7.03 -0.42 6.31
C GLY A 81 -7.71 0.67 5.46
N THR A 82 -7.34 1.95 5.65
CA THR A 82 -7.89 3.07 4.88
C THR A 82 -7.26 3.18 3.49
N ILE A 83 -6.01 2.75 3.37
CA ILE A 83 -5.27 2.60 2.12
C ILE A 83 -4.50 1.28 2.13
N GLN A 84 -4.05 0.85 0.96
CA GLN A 84 -3.16 -0.30 0.82
C GLN A 84 -1.90 0.07 0.03
N SER A 85 -0.84 -0.71 0.19
CA SER A 85 0.35 -0.64 -0.66
C SER A 85 0.13 -1.49 -1.90
N VAL A 86 0.48 -0.97 -3.07
CA VAL A 86 0.50 -1.71 -4.34
C VAL A 86 1.89 -2.31 -4.62
N GLY A 87 2.86 -1.99 -3.76
CA GLY A 87 4.25 -2.41 -3.91
C GLY A 87 5.18 -1.28 -4.27
N VAL A 88 6.45 -1.63 -4.53
CA VAL A 88 7.50 -0.67 -4.88
C VAL A 88 7.68 -0.61 -6.39
N VAL A 89 7.50 0.58 -6.96
CA VAL A 89 7.69 0.84 -8.39
C VAL A 89 8.70 1.96 -8.56
N ASN A 90 9.77 1.71 -9.30
CA ASN A 90 10.90 2.65 -9.49
C ASN A 90 11.49 3.14 -8.15
N GLY A 91 11.64 2.25 -7.17
CA GLY A 91 12.20 2.57 -5.86
C GLY A 91 11.28 3.33 -4.90
N GLN A 92 10.02 3.57 -5.28
CA GLN A 92 9.03 4.27 -4.47
C GLN A 92 7.84 3.38 -4.18
N GLU A 93 7.42 3.29 -2.92
CA GLU A 93 6.19 2.62 -2.54
C GLU A 93 4.98 3.39 -3.08
N ARG A 94 4.02 2.66 -3.65
CA ARG A 94 2.80 3.21 -4.23
C ARG A 94 1.60 2.87 -3.37
N PHE A 95 0.70 3.82 -3.22
CA PHE A 95 -0.45 3.70 -2.33
C PHE A 95 -1.75 3.81 -3.10
N ASP A 96 -2.71 2.98 -2.67
CA ASP A 96 -4.05 2.91 -3.22
C ASP A 96 -5.08 3.16 -2.12
N ALA A 97 -6.10 3.97 -2.40
CA ALA A 97 -7.24 4.21 -1.53
C ALA A 97 -8.41 3.25 -1.78
N VAL A 98 -8.37 2.47 -2.86
CA VAL A 98 -9.34 1.42 -3.14
C VAL A 98 -8.87 0.15 -2.46
N THR A 99 -9.41 -0.17 -1.29
CA THR A 99 -9.00 -1.34 -0.51
C THR A 99 -9.81 -2.61 -0.82
N ALA A 100 -10.86 -2.51 -1.64
CA ALA A 100 -11.55 -3.68 -2.18
C ALA A 100 -10.60 -4.47 -3.10
N PRO A 101 -10.64 -5.81 -3.07
CA PRO A 101 -9.75 -6.63 -3.90
C PRO A 101 -9.92 -6.32 -5.39
N HIS A 102 -8.83 -5.98 -6.07
CA HIS A 102 -8.76 -5.79 -7.52
C HIS A 102 -7.33 -6.04 -8.00
N SER A 103 -7.18 -6.19 -9.32
CA SER A 103 -5.89 -6.44 -9.95
C SER A 103 -5.22 -5.15 -10.39
N HIS A 104 -3.89 -5.16 -10.46
CA HIS A 104 -3.10 -4.02 -10.92
C HIS A 104 -2.29 -4.35 -12.16
N PHE A 105 -1.93 -3.33 -12.94
CA PHE A 105 -0.93 -3.40 -13.99
C PHE A 105 0.16 -2.37 -13.72
N VAL A 106 1.41 -2.80 -13.75
CA VAL A 106 2.59 -1.95 -13.58
C VAL A 106 3.32 -1.84 -14.92
N CYS A 107 3.43 -0.63 -15.43
CA CYS A 107 4.21 -0.38 -16.64
C CYS A 107 5.70 -0.36 -16.35
N THR A 108 6.45 -1.30 -16.91
CA THR A 108 7.90 -1.40 -16.75
C THR A 108 8.69 -0.29 -17.44
N SER A 109 8.05 0.44 -18.38
CA SER A 109 8.70 1.54 -19.11
C SER A 109 8.54 2.90 -18.42
N CYS A 110 7.34 3.24 -17.91
CA CYS A 110 7.08 4.55 -17.32
C CYS A 110 6.74 4.51 -15.83
N GLY A 111 6.62 3.33 -15.22
CA GLY A 111 6.28 3.18 -13.81
C GLY A 111 4.83 3.55 -13.47
N ALA A 112 3.94 3.65 -14.47
CA ALA A 112 2.52 3.84 -14.20
C ALA A 112 1.94 2.59 -13.56
N VAL A 113 1.13 2.79 -12.52
CA VAL A 113 0.29 1.76 -11.91
C VAL A 113 -1.15 2.03 -12.31
N ILE A 114 -1.86 1.00 -12.76
CA ILE A 114 -3.21 1.11 -13.33
C ILE A 114 -4.08 0.02 -12.72
N ASP A 115 -5.27 0.39 -12.25
CA ASP A 115 -6.26 -0.56 -11.75
C ASP A 115 -6.93 -1.32 -12.88
N LEU A 116 -7.05 -2.62 -12.70
CA LEU A 116 -7.71 -3.52 -13.63
C LEU A 116 -9.03 -4.02 -13.03
N HIS A 117 -9.97 -3.13 -12.78
CA HIS A 117 -11.27 -3.45 -12.14
C HIS A 117 -12.10 -4.50 -12.88
N ARG A 118 -11.84 -4.72 -14.18
CA ARG A 118 -12.57 -5.69 -15.01
C ARG A 118 -11.92 -7.08 -15.02
N ILE A 119 -10.73 -7.22 -14.44
CA ILE A 119 -10.07 -8.51 -14.29
C ILE A 119 -10.44 -9.08 -12.92
N PRO A 120 -11.25 -10.15 -12.88
CA PRO A 120 -11.69 -10.72 -11.62
C PRO A 120 -10.53 -11.37 -10.87
N MET A 121 -10.60 -11.30 -9.55
CA MET A 121 -9.74 -12.11 -8.67
C MET A 121 -10.27 -13.55 -8.72
N ASP A 122 -9.44 -14.48 -9.21
CA ASP A 122 -9.86 -15.87 -9.40
C ASP A 122 -9.82 -16.65 -8.07
N PRO A 123 -10.97 -17.07 -7.52
CA PRO A 123 -11.01 -17.89 -6.31
C PRO A 123 -10.34 -19.26 -6.48
N ALA A 124 -10.21 -19.76 -7.71
CA ALA A 124 -9.56 -21.04 -7.98
C ALA A 124 -8.08 -21.04 -7.58
N LEU A 125 -7.40 -19.88 -7.64
CA LEU A 125 -6.01 -19.77 -7.16
C LEU A 125 -5.90 -20.05 -5.65
N THR A 126 -6.81 -19.50 -4.86
CA THR A 126 -6.86 -19.75 -3.40
C THR A 126 -7.20 -21.20 -3.08
N ALA A 127 -8.16 -21.79 -3.82
CA ALA A 127 -8.53 -23.19 -3.68
C ALA A 127 -7.36 -24.12 -4.02
N ALA A 128 -6.66 -23.87 -5.11
CA ALA A 128 -5.50 -24.65 -5.53
C ALA A 128 -4.36 -24.65 -4.48
N VAL A 129 -4.10 -23.50 -3.86
CA VAL A 129 -3.09 -23.42 -2.78
C VAL A 129 -3.52 -24.25 -1.56
N ARG A 130 -4.80 -24.20 -1.20
CA ARG A 130 -5.33 -25.03 -0.09
C ARG A 130 -5.23 -26.52 -0.41
N GLU A 131 -5.64 -26.94 -1.61
CA GLU A 131 -5.67 -28.34 -2.01
C GLU A 131 -4.26 -28.93 -2.15
N GLN A 132 -3.33 -28.19 -2.76
CA GLN A 132 -1.99 -28.71 -3.06
C GLN A 132 -1.04 -28.63 -1.88
N TYR A 133 -1.17 -27.62 -1.02
CA TYR A 133 -0.21 -27.34 0.05
C TYR A 133 -0.80 -27.39 1.46
N GLY A 134 -2.13 -27.45 1.60
CA GLY A 134 -2.79 -27.43 2.90
C GLY A 134 -2.75 -26.06 3.60
N PHE A 135 -2.47 -24.97 2.89
CA PHE A 135 -2.33 -23.66 3.47
C PHE A 135 -3.68 -22.93 3.54
N GLU A 136 -3.87 -22.14 4.58
CA GLU A 136 -4.97 -21.19 4.67
C GLU A 136 -4.55 -19.87 4.04
N VAL A 137 -5.16 -19.51 2.90
CA VAL A 137 -4.90 -18.24 2.21
C VAL A 137 -5.88 -17.21 2.72
N GLN A 138 -5.37 -16.18 3.37
CA GLN A 138 -6.17 -15.04 3.85
C GLN A 138 -6.39 -14.00 2.76
N ARG A 139 -5.38 -13.80 1.89
CA ARG A 139 -5.41 -12.82 0.80
C ARG A 139 -4.45 -13.23 -0.31
N HIS A 140 -4.78 -12.91 -1.54
CA HIS A 140 -3.84 -12.92 -2.65
C HIS A 140 -3.97 -11.62 -3.44
N GLU A 141 -2.93 -11.26 -4.18
CA GLU A 141 -2.88 -10.08 -5.03
C GLU A 141 -2.47 -10.51 -6.44
N LEU A 142 -3.01 -9.84 -7.44
CA LEU A 142 -2.68 -10.10 -8.84
C LEU A 142 -2.17 -8.82 -9.49
N THR A 143 -0.89 -8.82 -9.85
CA THR A 143 -0.25 -7.70 -10.52
C THR A 143 0.37 -8.17 -11.84
N PHE A 144 0.03 -7.48 -12.92
CA PHE A 144 0.60 -7.69 -14.24
C PHE A 144 1.71 -6.68 -14.50
N TYR A 145 2.78 -7.13 -15.15
CA TYR A 145 3.91 -6.29 -15.52
C TYR A 145 4.08 -6.29 -17.03
N GLY A 146 4.32 -5.11 -17.63
CA GLY A 146 4.48 -4.99 -19.06
C GLY A 146 4.58 -3.54 -19.51
N ARG A 147 4.25 -3.24 -20.76
CA ARG A 147 4.20 -1.88 -21.30
C ARG A 147 2.76 -1.41 -21.42
N CYS A 148 2.45 -0.23 -20.92
CA CYS A 148 1.13 0.37 -21.10
C CYS A 148 0.93 0.84 -22.54
N GLN A 149 -0.33 1.08 -22.91
CA GLN A 149 -0.71 1.50 -24.27
C GLN A 149 0.07 2.74 -24.73
N LYS A 150 0.24 3.74 -23.86
CA LYS A 150 1.01 4.97 -24.18
C LYS A 150 2.48 4.67 -24.51
N CYS A 151 3.11 3.76 -23.77
CA CYS A 151 4.50 3.38 -24.03
C CYS A 151 4.68 2.50 -25.27
N MET A 152 3.68 1.70 -25.61
CA MET A 152 3.68 0.94 -26.86
C MET A 152 3.55 1.86 -28.09
N GLN A 153 2.64 2.84 -28.03
CA GLN A 153 2.43 3.80 -29.11
C GLN A 153 3.66 4.68 -29.38
N LYS A 154 4.35 5.14 -28.33
CA LYS A 154 5.59 5.93 -28.48
C LYS A 154 6.66 5.15 -29.25
N ARG A 155 6.82 3.86 -28.98
CA ARG A 155 7.80 3.03 -29.66
C ARG A 155 7.52 2.87 -31.15
N ILE A 156 6.25 2.70 -31.53
CA ILE A 156 5.84 2.61 -32.94
C ILE A 156 6.23 3.90 -33.70
N HIS A 157 5.95 5.06 -33.10
CA HIS A 157 6.34 6.35 -33.69
C HIS A 157 7.86 6.56 -33.80
N GLU A 158 8.63 6.05 -32.84
CA GLU A 158 10.11 6.14 -32.88
C GLU A 158 10.68 5.20 -33.98
N GLU A 159 10.11 4.02 -34.15
CA GLU A 159 10.51 3.07 -35.21
C GLU A 159 10.15 3.59 -36.61
N ASP A 160 8.96 4.22 -36.77
CA ASP A 160 8.53 4.82 -38.04
C ASP A 160 9.36 6.06 -38.45
N LEU A 161 9.98 6.76 -37.53
CA LEU A 161 10.85 7.91 -37.80
C LEU A 161 12.28 7.52 -38.18
N LEU A 162 12.67 6.27 -37.95
CA LEU A 162 14.01 5.74 -38.20
C LEU A 162 14.04 4.84 -39.50
N ALA A 163 12.89 4.61 -40.09
CA ALA A 163 12.73 3.82 -41.35
C ALA A 163 12.61 4.73 -42.56
#